data_be233382c7dccf2eceb26b0d58945af0
#
_entry.id   be233382c7dccf2eceb26b0d58945af0
#
_cell.length_a   1.000
_cell.length_b   1.000
_cell.length_c   1.000
_cell.angle_alpha   90.00
_cell.angle_beta   90.00
_cell.angle_gamma   90.00
#
_symmetry.space_group_name_H-M   'P 1'
#
loop_
_entity.id
_entity.type
_entity.pdbx_description
1 polymer ?
#
loop_
_entity_poly.entity_id
_entity_poly.type
_entity_poly.pdbx_seq_one_letter_code
_entity_poly.pdbx_strand_id
1 'polypeptide(L)'
;MAKTKQHKSRIVDTPFQQHTWEDDNDRLILYADIMGFSHRVNSSNHSDLKNDLITFKQTWESRIKPLQAGDHLRSVQFSDSILIVVNGTNEKMFNLISKAATCLMQSAIKLGFPIKGVIAQGKFTYDRDKELYFGTPLVNAYLLHEEIHYYGIVVHHSAEQTIKRYADSTNPYTKTEIPLKRGKVSHYHLSWHLLNKSLSKGNIGKDVNGWLDNIEEQVSGTPRIYVDHTRHVIKNDNVEWETTSEAE
;
A
#
# COMPACT_ATOMS: atom_id res chain seq x y z
N MET A 1 36.07 40.51 -5.61
CA MET A 1 34.87 39.75 -5.28
C MET A 1 34.52 38.84 -6.45
N ALA A 2 34.89 37.57 -6.40
CA ALA A 2 34.67 36.61 -7.47
C ALA A 2 33.37 35.86 -7.17
N LYS A 3 32.35 35.92 -8.09
CA LYS A 3 31.10 35.16 -8.00
C LYS A 3 31.34 33.74 -8.48
N THR A 4 31.31 32.80 -7.55
CA THR A 4 31.37 31.37 -7.85
C THR A 4 30.01 30.94 -8.48
N LYS A 5 30.01 30.62 -9.77
CA LYS A 5 28.87 30.01 -10.43
C LYS A 5 28.78 28.55 -10.01
N GLN A 6 27.72 28.20 -9.26
CA GLN A 6 27.36 26.80 -9.00
C GLN A 6 26.90 26.15 -10.31
N HIS A 7 27.62 25.15 -10.74
CA HIS A 7 27.25 24.25 -11.84
C HIS A 7 26.17 23.30 -11.33
N LYS A 8 24.90 23.55 -11.72
CA LYS A 8 23.85 22.54 -11.64
C LYS A 8 24.17 21.46 -12.68
N SER A 9 24.63 20.30 -12.24
CA SER A 9 24.75 19.13 -13.10
C SER A 9 23.35 18.74 -13.60
N ARG A 10 23.10 18.89 -14.89
CA ARG A 10 21.96 18.28 -15.56
C ARG A 10 22.13 16.77 -15.47
N ILE A 11 21.26 16.14 -14.68
CA ILE A 11 21.07 14.68 -14.74
C ILE A 11 20.50 14.40 -16.12
N VAL A 12 21.27 13.69 -16.94
CA VAL A 12 20.83 13.20 -18.25
C VAL A 12 19.88 12.06 -17.96
N ASP A 13 18.59 12.26 -18.21
CA ASP A 13 17.61 11.18 -18.20
C ASP A 13 18.03 10.12 -19.23
N THR A 14 18.47 8.97 -18.73
CA THR A 14 18.72 7.81 -19.57
C THR A 14 17.41 7.42 -20.25
N PRO A 15 17.42 7.11 -21.57
CA PRO A 15 16.20 6.72 -22.27
C PRO A 15 15.53 5.56 -21.56
N PHE A 16 14.21 5.65 -21.41
CA PHE A 16 13.35 4.66 -20.77
C PHE A 16 13.58 3.28 -21.42
N GLN A 17 14.35 2.41 -20.78
CA GLN A 17 14.41 1.00 -21.15
C GLN A 17 13.08 0.35 -20.71
N GLN A 18 12.28 -0.04 -21.69
CA GLN A 18 11.04 -0.79 -21.45
C GLN A 18 11.46 -2.22 -21.06
N HIS A 19 11.48 -2.51 -19.75
CA HIS A 19 11.73 -3.85 -19.26
C HIS A 19 10.57 -4.77 -19.61
N THR A 20 10.88 -5.95 -20.10
CA THR A 20 9.89 -7.02 -20.31
C THR A 20 9.59 -7.70 -18.96
N TRP A 21 8.46 -8.41 -18.85
CA TRP A 21 8.17 -9.18 -17.64
C TRP A 21 9.05 -10.43 -17.50
N GLU A 22 9.68 -10.86 -18.58
CA GLU A 22 10.62 -11.99 -18.65
C GLU A 22 11.96 -11.66 -17.99
N ASP A 23 12.32 -10.37 -17.93
CA ASP A 23 13.57 -9.95 -17.30
C ASP A 23 13.44 -9.94 -15.78
N ASP A 24 14.44 -10.46 -15.08
CA ASP A 24 14.58 -10.38 -13.63
C ASP A 24 15.10 -8.99 -13.21
N ASN A 25 14.20 -8.02 -13.13
CA ASN A 25 14.55 -6.63 -12.85
C ASN A 25 14.16 -6.20 -11.43
N ASP A 26 14.71 -5.06 -11.01
CA ASP A 26 14.24 -4.36 -9.84
C ASP A 26 12.80 -3.86 -10.06
N ARG A 27 11.91 -4.25 -9.18
CA ARG A 27 10.49 -3.90 -9.21
C ARG A 27 10.03 -3.39 -7.86
N LEU A 28 9.02 -2.53 -7.88
CA LEU A 28 8.22 -2.25 -6.70
C LEU A 28 7.10 -3.28 -6.63
N ILE A 29 6.92 -3.83 -5.45
CA ILE A 29 5.82 -4.76 -5.14
C ILE A 29 5.02 -4.25 -3.94
N LEU A 30 3.74 -4.59 -3.89
CA LEU A 30 2.91 -4.54 -2.71
C LEU A 30 2.49 -5.97 -2.37
N TYR A 31 2.86 -6.44 -1.19
CA TYR A 31 2.29 -7.61 -0.55
C TYR A 31 1.28 -7.15 0.50
N ALA A 32 0.07 -7.65 0.45
CA ALA A 32 -0.98 -7.32 1.40
C ALA A 32 -1.79 -8.56 1.77
N ASP A 33 -2.42 -8.55 2.96
CA ASP A 33 -3.15 -9.68 3.49
C ASP A 33 -4.44 -9.23 4.19
N ILE A 34 -5.51 -10.04 4.05
CA ILE A 34 -6.80 -9.79 4.69
C ILE A 34 -6.73 -10.30 6.14
N MET A 35 -6.86 -9.39 7.08
CA MET A 35 -6.77 -9.71 8.50
C MET A 35 -8.01 -10.46 9.00
N GLY A 36 -7.79 -11.44 9.89
CA GLY A 36 -8.87 -12.24 10.47
C GLY A 36 -9.50 -13.23 9.50
N PHE A 37 -8.86 -13.54 8.38
CA PHE A 37 -9.40 -14.41 7.33
C PHE A 37 -9.74 -15.82 7.85
N SER A 38 -8.85 -16.44 8.62
CA SER A 38 -9.10 -17.77 9.23
C SER A 38 -10.37 -17.77 10.09
N HIS A 39 -10.60 -16.71 10.86
CA HIS A 39 -11.83 -16.57 11.64
C HIS A 39 -13.06 -16.49 10.71
N ARG A 40 -13.00 -15.68 9.67
CA ARG A 40 -14.10 -15.58 8.68
C ARG A 40 -14.41 -16.92 8.01
N VAL A 41 -13.38 -17.68 7.61
CA VAL A 41 -13.53 -19.01 7.02
C VAL A 41 -14.26 -19.97 7.96
N ASN A 42 -13.92 -19.92 9.26
CA ASN A 42 -14.47 -20.84 10.26
C ASN A 42 -15.85 -20.44 10.79
N SER A 43 -16.22 -19.15 10.73
CA SER A 43 -17.45 -18.62 11.32
C SER A 43 -18.54 -18.26 10.30
N SER A 44 -18.19 -18.09 9.01
CA SER A 44 -19.14 -17.71 7.98
C SER A 44 -19.66 -18.90 7.18
N ASN A 45 -20.85 -18.77 6.59
CA ASN A 45 -21.28 -19.70 5.58
C ASN A 45 -20.33 -19.64 4.37
N HIS A 46 -19.91 -20.78 3.85
CA HIS A 46 -18.93 -20.86 2.76
C HIS A 46 -19.37 -20.11 1.49
N SER A 47 -20.67 -20.20 1.13
CA SER A 47 -21.20 -19.53 -0.06
C SER A 47 -21.23 -18.01 0.10
N ASP A 48 -21.57 -17.53 1.28
CA ASP A 48 -21.62 -16.09 1.60
C ASP A 48 -20.20 -15.52 1.59
N LEU A 49 -19.24 -16.15 2.27
CA LEU A 49 -17.85 -15.73 2.25
C LEU A 49 -17.26 -15.72 0.83
N LYS A 50 -17.58 -16.75 0.02
CA LYS A 50 -17.17 -16.80 -1.39
C LYS A 50 -17.70 -15.58 -2.17
N ASN A 51 -18.96 -15.23 -1.99
CA ASN A 51 -19.58 -14.07 -2.67
C ASN A 51 -18.94 -12.75 -2.21
N ASP A 52 -18.68 -12.61 -0.92
CA ASP A 52 -17.99 -11.44 -0.35
C ASP A 52 -16.58 -11.26 -0.93
N LEU A 53 -15.81 -12.36 -1.00
CA LEU A 53 -14.46 -12.34 -1.59
C LEU A 53 -14.47 -12.04 -3.09
N ILE A 54 -15.45 -12.58 -3.83
CA ILE A 54 -15.63 -12.26 -5.25
C ILE A 54 -15.94 -10.77 -5.40
N THR A 55 -16.88 -10.24 -4.60
CA THR A 55 -17.27 -8.83 -4.62
C THR A 55 -16.08 -7.93 -4.28
N PHE A 56 -15.32 -8.28 -3.24
CA PHE A 56 -14.11 -7.56 -2.85
C PHE A 56 -13.09 -7.57 -3.99
N LYS A 57 -12.75 -8.74 -4.53
CA LYS A 57 -11.80 -8.89 -5.64
C LYS A 57 -12.23 -8.06 -6.85
N GLN A 58 -13.46 -8.21 -7.30
CA GLN A 58 -14.00 -7.45 -8.45
C GLN A 58 -13.96 -5.93 -8.21
N THR A 59 -14.23 -5.49 -6.98
CA THR A 59 -14.25 -4.07 -6.64
C THR A 59 -12.87 -3.44 -6.77
N TRP A 60 -11.84 -4.01 -6.19
CA TRP A 60 -10.50 -3.40 -6.29
C TRP A 60 -9.85 -3.65 -7.66
N GLU A 61 -10.04 -4.82 -8.29
CA GLU A 61 -9.53 -5.10 -9.63
C GLU A 61 -10.14 -4.17 -10.69
N SER A 62 -11.44 -3.89 -10.62
CA SER A 62 -12.09 -2.96 -11.55
C SER A 62 -11.48 -1.55 -11.47
N ARG A 63 -11.04 -1.12 -10.29
CA ARG A 63 -10.41 0.18 -10.06
C ARG A 63 -8.97 0.25 -10.57
N ILE A 64 -8.22 -0.86 -10.52
CA ILE A 64 -6.85 -0.91 -11.03
C ILE A 64 -6.78 -1.29 -12.52
N LYS A 65 -7.85 -1.84 -13.11
CA LYS A 65 -7.89 -2.23 -14.53
C LYS A 65 -7.43 -1.12 -15.49
N PRO A 66 -7.82 0.15 -15.32
CA PRO A 66 -7.31 1.23 -16.16
C PRO A 66 -5.79 1.46 -15.99
N LEU A 67 -5.22 1.13 -14.83
CA LEU A 67 -3.80 1.24 -14.53
C LEU A 67 -2.97 0.13 -15.17
N GLN A 68 -3.60 -0.99 -15.52
CA GLN A 68 -2.97 -2.13 -16.19
C GLN A 68 -2.79 -1.91 -17.70
N ALA A 69 -3.37 -0.84 -18.26
CA ALA A 69 -3.16 -0.46 -19.64
C ALA A 69 -1.66 -0.22 -19.92
N GLY A 70 -1.11 -0.93 -20.92
CA GLY A 70 0.33 -0.89 -21.24
C GLY A 70 1.17 -1.95 -20.54
N ASP A 71 0.53 -2.91 -19.86
CA ASP A 71 1.19 -4.07 -19.22
C ASP A 71 2.32 -3.70 -18.22
N HIS A 72 2.13 -2.61 -17.48
CA HIS A 72 3.11 -2.15 -16.49
C HIS A 72 2.81 -2.59 -15.05
N LEU A 73 1.59 -3.08 -14.80
CA LEU A 73 1.12 -3.51 -13.48
C LEU A 73 0.41 -4.86 -13.62
N ARG A 74 0.78 -5.80 -12.79
CA ARG A 74 0.14 -7.12 -12.66
C ARG A 74 -0.22 -7.40 -11.22
N SER A 75 -1.22 -8.25 -11.02
CA SER A 75 -1.66 -8.65 -9.69
C SER A 75 -2.02 -10.13 -9.64
N VAL A 76 -1.84 -10.73 -8.49
CA VAL A 76 -2.30 -12.08 -8.15
C VAL A 76 -2.89 -12.06 -6.74
N GLN A 77 -3.97 -12.81 -6.55
CA GLN A 77 -4.55 -13.06 -5.24
C GLN A 77 -4.66 -14.55 -5.02
N PHE A 78 -4.13 -15.01 -3.90
CA PHE A 78 -4.26 -16.37 -3.44
C PHE A 78 -4.77 -16.36 -1.99
N SER A 79 -5.97 -16.94 -1.77
CA SER A 79 -6.62 -16.89 -0.46
C SER A 79 -6.82 -15.43 0.01
N ASP A 80 -6.31 -15.09 1.14
CA ASP A 80 -6.26 -13.76 1.75
C ASP A 80 -5.08 -12.89 1.29
N SER A 81 -4.05 -13.48 0.70
CA SER A 81 -2.86 -12.78 0.26
C SER A 81 -3.03 -12.16 -1.13
N ILE A 82 -2.61 -10.91 -1.27
CA ILE A 82 -2.68 -10.12 -2.50
C ILE A 82 -1.28 -9.60 -2.83
N LEU A 83 -0.79 -9.88 -4.03
CA LEU A 83 0.44 -9.36 -4.57
C LEU A 83 0.15 -8.45 -5.76
N ILE A 84 0.64 -7.22 -5.72
CA ILE A 84 0.62 -6.28 -6.84
C ILE A 84 2.07 -5.94 -7.19
N VAL A 85 2.41 -6.01 -8.48
CA VAL A 85 3.76 -5.80 -8.98
C VAL A 85 3.74 -4.80 -10.12
N VAL A 86 4.68 -3.86 -10.12
CA VAL A 86 4.90 -2.96 -11.26
C VAL A 86 6.26 -3.26 -11.91
N ASN A 87 6.34 -3.08 -13.23
CA ASN A 87 7.51 -3.47 -14.00
C ASN A 87 8.59 -2.37 -13.99
N GLY A 88 9.23 -2.18 -12.85
CA GLY A 88 10.32 -1.23 -12.64
C GLY A 88 10.15 -0.40 -11.36
N THR A 89 10.98 0.69 -11.25
CA THR A 89 11.09 1.51 -10.04
C THR A 89 11.10 3.02 -10.32
N ASN A 90 10.84 3.42 -11.58
CA ASN A 90 10.80 4.84 -11.96
C ASN A 90 9.51 5.52 -11.47
N GLU A 91 9.40 6.82 -11.68
CA GLU A 91 8.26 7.65 -11.25
C GLU A 91 6.91 7.11 -11.74
N LYS A 92 6.83 6.68 -13.01
CA LYS A 92 5.60 6.07 -13.54
C LYS A 92 5.20 4.83 -12.77
N MET A 93 6.16 3.95 -12.45
CA MET A 93 5.91 2.72 -11.70
C MET A 93 5.56 3.01 -10.24
N PHE A 94 6.24 3.99 -9.62
CA PHE A 94 5.88 4.48 -8.30
C PHE A 94 4.43 4.99 -8.26
N ASN A 95 4.03 5.82 -9.22
CA ASN A 95 2.66 6.33 -9.31
C ASN A 95 1.63 5.22 -9.52
N LEU A 96 1.96 4.17 -10.29
CA LEU A 96 1.08 3.04 -10.52
C LEU A 96 0.88 2.20 -9.25
N ILE A 97 1.95 1.85 -8.53
CA ILE A 97 1.85 1.04 -7.30
C ILE A 97 1.13 1.81 -6.20
N SER A 98 1.38 3.12 -6.05
CA SER A 98 0.73 3.99 -5.07
C SER A 98 -0.78 4.10 -5.31
N LYS A 99 -1.20 4.30 -6.56
CA LYS A 99 -2.62 4.31 -6.94
C LYS A 99 -3.28 2.95 -6.71
N ALA A 100 -2.60 1.85 -7.07
CA ALA A 100 -3.12 0.50 -6.86
C ALA A 100 -3.28 0.19 -5.36
N ALA A 101 -2.28 0.53 -4.55
CA ALA A 101 -2.31 0.39 -3.10
C ALA A 101 -3.48 1.19 -2.48
N THR A 102 -3.68 2.42 -2.92
CA THR A 102 -4.81 3.27 -2.48
C THR A 102 -6.15 2.66 -2.89
N CYS A 103 -6.29 2.20 -4.13
CA CYS A 103 -7.52 1.55 -4.61
C CYS A 103 -7.84 0.30 -3.79
N LEU A 104 -6.82 -0.51 -3.47
CA LEU A 104 -6.97 -1.70 -2.64
C LEU A 104 -7.45 -1.33 -1.23
N MET A 105 -6.77 -0.40 -0.54
CA MET A 105 -7.15 0.04 0.81
C MET A 105 -8.57 0.62 0.86
N GLN A 106 -8.93 1.50 -0.06
CA GLN A 106 -10.27 2.10 -0.12
C GLN A 106 -11.37 1.06 -0.39
N SER A 107 -11.08 0.06 -1.24
CA SER A 107 -12.03 -1.02 -1.50
C SER A 107 -12.19 -1.93 -0.27
N ALA A 108 -11.09 -2.20 0.41
CA ALA A 108 -11.06 -2.95 1.66
C ALA A 108 -11.93 -2.29 2.73
N ILE A 109 -11.71 -1.00 2.98
CA ILE A 109 -12.49 -0.21 3.95
C ILE A 109 -13.97 -0.22 3.60
N LYS A 110 -14.30 0.09 2.36
CA LYS A 110 -15.68 0.16 1.88
C LYS A 110 -16.44 -1.15 2.11
N LEU A 111 -15.77 -2.29 2.03
CA LEU A 111 -16.37 -3.62 2.11
C LEU A 111 -16.12 -4.32 3.46
N GLY A 112 -15.54 -3.62 4.44
CA GLY A 112 -15.29 -4.17 5.77
C GLY A 112 -14.24 -5.28 5.82
N PHE A 113 -13.26 -5.26 4.90
CA PHE A 113 -12.09 -6.16 4.91
C PHE A 113 -10.88 -5.43 5.50
N PRO A 114 -10.49 -5.70 6.77
CA PRO A 114 -9.27 -5.13 7.31
C PRO A 114 -8.06 -5.70 6.56
N ILE A 115 -7.20 -4.81 6.08
CA ILE A 115 -5.99 -5.16 5.32
C ILE A 115 -4.77 -4.53 5.99
N LYS A 116 -3.66 -5.27 6.01
CA LYS A 116 -2.32 -4.72 6.20
C LYS A 116 -1.43 -5.13 5.04
N GLY A 117 -0.42 -4.32 4.73
CA GLY A 117 0.47 -4.60 3.60
C GLY A 117 1.79 -3.88 3.69
N VAL A 118 2.71 -4.25 2.78
CA VAL A 118 4.05 -3.67 2.69
C VAL A 118 4.41 -3.43 1.23
N ILE A 119 4.89 -2.21 0.94
CA ILE A 119 5.56 -1.91 -0.33
C ILE A 119 7.06 -2.13 -0.13
N ALA A 120 7.66 -2.95 -1.01
CA ALA A 120 9.09 -3.23 -1.03
C ALA A 120 9.66 -3.14 -2.45
N GLN A 121 10.97 -2.99 -2.56
CA GLN A 121 11.68 -2.87 -3.83
C GLN A 121 12.84 -3.85 -3.88
N GLY A 122 13.10 -4.39 -5.08
CA GLY A 122 14.26 -5.23 -5.36
C GLY A 122 14.02 -6.15 -6.55
N LYS A 123 14.99 -7.00 -6.80
CA LYS A 123 14.95 -7.97 -7.89
C LYS A 123 13.82 -8.96 -7.70
N PHE A 124 12.91 -9.03 -8.67
CA PHE A 124 11.68 -9.83 -8.56
C PHE A 124 11.31 -10.49 -9.87
N THR A 125 11.07 -11.80 -9.82
CA THR A 125 10.55 -12.62 -10.91
C THR A 125 9.03 -12.68 -10.85
N TYR A 126 8.38 -12.35 -11.96
CA TYR A 126 6.93 -12.51 -12.14
C TYR A 126 6.67 -13.32 -13.41
N ASP A 127 6.61 -14.63 -13.32
CA ASP A 127 6.30 -15.54 -14.42
C ASP A 127 4.89 -16.12 -14.21
N ARG A 128 3.94 -15.61 -15.00
CA ARG A 128 2.54 -16.01 -14.88
C ARG A 128 2.30 -17.40 -15.48
N ASP A 129 3.03 -17.76 -16.52
CA ASP A 129 2.80 -19.00 -17.24
C ASP A 129 3.29 -20.21 -16.43
N LYS A 130 4.33 -19.99 -15.63
CA LYS A 130 4.86 -20.99 -14.69
C LYS A 130 4.34 -20.82 -13.26
N GLU A 131 3.50 -19.80 -13.01
CA GLU A 131 2.98 -19.46 -11.68
C GLU A 131 4.10 -19.22 -10.64
N LEU A 132 5.24 -18.65 -11.09
CA LEU A 132 6.41 -18.37 -10.26
C LEU A 132 6.48 -16.88 -9.90
N TYR A 133 6.37 -16.59 -8.61
CA TYR A 133 6.41 -15.24 -8.04
C TYR A 133 7.38 -15.23 -6.87
N PHE A 134 8.61 -14.74 -7.07
CA PHE A 134 9.61 -14.75 -6.01
C PHE A 134 10.66 -13.64 -6.19
N GLY A 135 11.32 -13.32 -5.09
CA GLY A 135 12.40 -12.34 -5.03
C GLY A 135 12.55 -11.75 -3.65
N THR A 136 13.67 -11.11 -3.41
CA THR A 136 14.00 -10.47 -2.13
C THR A 136 12.91 -9.52 -1.64
N PRO A 137 12.26 -8.67 -2.49
CA PRO A 137 11.24 -7.76 -2.00
C PRO A 137 10.00 -8.48 -1.44
N LEU A 138 9.65 -9.67 -1.94
CA LEU A 138 8.52 -10.43 -1.39
C LEU A 138 8.85 -10.99 0.01
N VAL A 139 10.04 -11.52 0.18
CA VAL A 139 10.51 -12.01 1.49
C VAL A 139 10.55 -10.85 2.50
N ASN A 140 11.12 -9.72 2.11
CA ASN A 140 11.21 -8.53 2.95
C ASN A 140 9.82 -7.97 3.30
N ALA A 141 8.90 -7.93 2.33
CA ALA A 141 7.54 -7.48 2.55
C ALA A 141 6.80 -8.42 3.52
N TYR A 142 6.91 -9.72 3.33
CA TYR A 142 6.30 -10.71 4.20
C TYR A 142 6.82 -10.61 5.64
N LEU A 143 8.14 -10.53 5.83
CA LEU A 143 8.73 -10.44 7.17
C LEU A 143 8.31 -9.15 7.90
N LEU A 144 8.29 -8.01 7.22
CA LEU A 144 7.81 -6.77 7.84
C LEU A 144 6.29 -6.81 8.07
N HIS A 145 5.53 -7.37 7.14
CA HIS A 145 4.08 -7.55 7.28
C HIS A 145 3.73 -8.31 8.56
N GLU A 146 4.47 -9.37 8.90
CA GLU A 146 4.27 -10.13 10.14
C GLU A 146 4.45 -9.30 11.41
N GLU A 147 5.28 -8.24 11.36
CA GLU A 147 5.52 -7.36 12.49
C GLU A 147 4.47 -6.23 12.64
N ILE A 148 3.76 -5.86 11.56
CA ILE A 148 2.80 -4.74 11.55
C ILE A 148 1.60 -5.04 12.45
N HIS A 149 1.24 -4.07 13.30
CA HIS A 149 0.16 -4.16 14.28
C HIS A 149 -0.90 -3.06 14.12
N TYR A 150 -1.21 -2.68 12.87
CA TYR A 150 -2.31 -1.77 12.51
C TYR A 150 -2.80 -2.10 11.09
N TYR A 151 -3.95 -1.55 10.67
CA TYR A 151 -4.48 -1.70 9.32
C TYR A 151 -3.97 -0.58 8.42
N GLY A 152 -3.11 -0.92 7.48
CA GLY A 152 -2.48 0.05 6.58
C GLY A 152 -1.37 -0.56 5.74
N ILE A 153 -0.70 0.26 4.93
CA ILE A 153 0.38 -0.15 4.05
C ILE A 153 1.67 0.58 4.42
N VAL A 154 2.66 -0.17 4.89
CA VAL A 154 3.98 0.33 5.30
C VAL A 154 4.98 0.22 4.15
N VAL A 155 5.97 1.08 4.13
CA VAL A 155 7.08 1.04 3.18
C VAL A 155 8.29 0.36 3.82
N HIS A 156 8.76 -0.74 3.24
CA HIS A 156 10.02 -1.37 3.64
C HIS A 156 11.21 -0.47 3.25
N HIS A 157 12.28 -0.50 4.02
CA HIS A 157 13.46 0.38 3.80
C HIS A 157 14.03 0.27 2.39
N SER A 158 13.89 -0.88 1.69
CA SER A 158 14.35 -1.06 0.31
C SER A 158 13.65 -0.13 -0.69
N ALA A 159 12.43 0.35 -0.39
CA ALA A 159 11.66 1.24 -1.25
C ALA A 159 11.71 2.72 -0.78
N GLU A 160 12.27 3.03 0.39
CA GLU A 160 12.25 4.39 0.96
C GLU A 160 12.90 5.44 0.07
N GLN A 161 13.98 5.11 -0.65
CA GLN A 161 14.64 6.06 -1.55
C GLN A 161 13.73 6.44 -2.72
N THR A 162 12.96 5.50 -3.24
CA THR A 162 11.97 5.73 -4.31
C THR A 162 10.83 6.60 -3.79
N ILE A 163 10.33 6.32 -2.56
CA ILE A 163 9.31 7.16 -1.93
C ILE A 163 9.82 8.59 -1.75
N LYS A 164 10.99 8.80 -1.15
CA LYS A 164 11.59 10.13 -0.93
C LYS A 164 11.80 10.92 -2.23
N ARG A 165 12.01 10.22 -3.34
CA ARG A 165 12.25 10.85 -4.65
C ARG A 165 10.97 11.31 -5.34
N TYR A 166 9.87 10.56 -5.21
CA TYR A 166 8.68 10.71 -6.03
C TYR A 166 7.39 10.99 -5.26
N ALA A 167 7.37 10.84 -3.93
CA ALA A 167 6.19 11.17 -3.15
C ALA A 167 5.90 12.67 -3.19
N ASP A 168 4.63 13.00 -3.38
CA ASP A 168 4.10 14.36 -3.43
C ASP A 168 2.69 14.41 -2.83
N SER A 169 2.03 15.57 -2.90
CA SER A 169 0.67 15.76 -2.40
C SER A 169 -0.39 14.88 -3.08
N THR A 170 -0.10 14.33 -4.26
CA THR A 170 -1.02 13.43 -5.00
C THR A 170 -0.85 11.97 -4.60
N ASN A 171 0.29 11.62 -4.00
CA ASN A 171 0.62 10.29 -3.49
C ASN A 171 1.17 10.41 -2.06
N PRO A 172 0.30 10.64 -1.05
CA PRO A 172 0.73 10.97 0.28
C PRO A 172 1.33 9.76 0.99
N TYR A 173 2.61 9.89 1.32
CA TYR A 173 3.33 9.00 2.22
C TYR A 173 3.84 9.82 3.39
N THR A 174 3.44 9.44 4.58
CA THR A 174 3.88 10.08 5.83
C THR A 174 4.91 9.19 6.51
N LYS A 175 5.89 9.80 7.15
CA LYS A 175 6.83 9.10 8.01
C LYS A 175 6.40 9.29 9.46
N THR A 176 5.88 8.22 10.07
CA THR A 176 5.36 8.26 11.45
C THR A 176 5.79 7.02 12.24
N GLU A 177 5.51 7.01 13.53
CA GLU A 177 5.74 5.84 14.40
C GLU A 177 4.69 4.76 14.13
N ILE A 178 5.08 3.75 13.38
CA ILE A 178 4.25 2.60 13.05
C ILE A 178 4.27 1.58 14.20
N PRO A 179 3.10 1.18 14.70
CA PRO A 179 3.00 0.12 15.70
C PRO A 179 3.41 -1.23 15.11
N LEU A 180 4.38 -1.88 15.73
CA LEU A 180 4.81 -3.25 15.47
C LEU A 180 4.54 -4.14 16.67
N LYS A 181 4.66 -5.46 16.54
CA LYS A 181 4.48 -6.42 17.64
C LYS A 181 5.36 -6.12 18.87
N ARG A 182 6.55 -5.57 18.66
CA ARG A 182 7.54 -5.33 19.72
C ARG A 182 7.79 -3.86 20.03
N GLY A 183 6.87 -2.98 19.67
CA GLY A 183 6.98 -1.54 19.94
C GLY A 183 6.65 -0.70 18.71
N LYS A 184 7.19 0.52 18.64
CA LYS A 184 6.94 1.45 17.54
C LYS A 184 8.25 1.77 16.83
N VAL A 185 8.21 1.84 15.50
CA VAL A 185 9.36 2.19 14.67
C VAL A 185 8.93 3.20 13.61
N SER A 186 9.78 4.20 13.39
CA SER A 186 9.52 5.21 12.36
C SER A 186 9.69 4.64 10.96
N HIS A 187 8.59 4.53 10.22
CA HIS A 187 8.53 4.08 8.83
C HIS A 187 7.71 5.04 7.98
N TYR A 188 7.99 5.07 6.67
CA TYR A 188 7.03 5.61 5.72
C TYR A 188 5.86 4.65 5.59
N HIS A 189 4.66 5.21 5.49
CA HIS A 189 3.46 4.45 5.14
C HIS A 189 2.58 5.27 4.20
N LEU A 190 1.66 4.58 3.51
CA LEU A 190 0.69 5.21 2.64
C LEU A 190 -0.42 5.84 3.48
N SER A 191 -0.54 7.17 3.44
CA SER A 191 -1.61 7.93 4.12
C SER A 191 -2.89 7.90 3.29
N TRP A 192 -3.40 6.69 3.03
CA TRP A 192 -4.51 6.38 2.15
C TRP A 192 -5.82 7.12 2.49
N HIS A 193 -6.00 7.50 3.75
CA HIS A 193 -7.16 8.24 4.25
C HIS A 193 -7.14 9.74 3.88
N LEU A 194 -5.97 10.31 3.59
CA LEU A 194 -5.83 11.70 3.16
C LEU A 194 -6.21 11.90 1.69
N LEU A 195 -6.09 10.87 0.85
CA LEU A 195 -6.38 10.94 -0.60
C LEU A 195 -7.84 11.24 -0.95
N ASN A 196 -8.73 11.22 0.01
CA ASN A 196 -10.15 11.39 -0.23
C ASN A 196 -10.66 12.81 -0.36
N LYS A 197 -9.89 13.80 0.06
CA LYS A 197 -10.28 15.21 -0.16
C LYS A 197 -10.26 15.56 -1.66
N SER A 198 -9.52 14.81 -2.49
CA SER A 198 -9.32 15.08 -3.92
C SER A 198 -10.07 14.14 -4.89
N LEU A 199 -10.29 12.87 -4.55
CA LEU A 199 -10.71 11.84 -5.51
C LEU A 199 -12.15 11.32 -5.34
N SER A 200 -12.83 11.62 -4.26
CA SER A 200 -14.23 11.24 -4.06
C SER A 200 -15.05 12.40 -3.52
N LYS A 201 -16.22 12.63 -4.11
CA LYS A 201 -17.25 13.56 -3.60
C LYS A 201 -17.90 13.07 -2.29
N GLY A 202 -17.26 12.14 -1.56
CA GLY A 202 -17.73 11.50 -0.34
C GLY A 202 -16.74 11.63 0.81
N ASN A 203 -17.26 11.77 2.02
CA ASN A 203 -16.53 12.03 3.26
C ASN A 203 -15.95 10.71 3.81
N ILE A 204 -14.86 10.16 3.21
CA ILE A 204 -14.26 8.89 3.68
C ILE A 204 -13.73 9.00 5.12
N GLY A 205 -13.36 10.19 5.60
CA GLY A 205 -12.98 10.35 7.00
C GLY A 205 -14.10 9.93 8.00
N LYS A 206 -15.37 10.08 7.60
CA LYS A 206 -16.50 9.53 8.38
C LYS A 206 -16.62 8.02 8.20
N ASP A 207 -16.39 7.52 6.96
CA ASP A 207 -16.48 6.10 6.66
C ASP A 207 -15.38 5.30 7.37
N VAL A 208 -14.16 5.84 7.48
CA VAL A 208 -13.04 5.19 8.19
C VAL A 208 -13.33 5.01 9.67
N ASN A 209 -13.84 6.05 10.34
CA ASN A 209 -14.18 5.95 11.75
C ASN A 209 -15.33 4.97 11.96
N GLY A 210 -16.39 5.05 11.17
CA GLY A 210 -17.51 4.12 11.24
C GLY A 210 -17.11 2.67 10.95
N TRP A 211 -16.16 2.45 10.02
CA TRP A 211 -15.60 1.11 9.77
C TRP A 211 -14.80 0.59 10.97
N LEU A 212 -13.97 1.43 11.56
CA LEU A 212 -13.21 1.05 12.76
C LEU A 212 -14.13 0.80 13.96
N ASP A 213 -15.19 1.60 14.13
CA ASP A 213 -16.21 1.40 15.18
C ASP A 213 -16.90 0.04 15.01
N ASN A 214 -17.32 -0.28 13.78
CA ASN A 214 -17.96 -1.58 13.47
C ASN A 214 -17.05 -2.77 13.75
N ILE A 215 -15.74 -2.66 13.47
CA ILE A 215 -14.78 -3.73 13.80
C ILE A 215 -14.61 -3.81 15.32
N GLU A 216 -14.47 -2.67 16.00
CA GLU A 216 -14.26 -2.59 17.43
C GLU A 216 -15.38 -3.27 18.23
N GLU A 217 -16.62 -3.10 17.80
CA GLU A 217 -17.80 -3.74 18.43
C GLU A 217 -17.80 -5.26 18.31
N GLN A 218 -17.12 -5.81 17.28
CA GLN A 218 -17.11 -7.24 16.97
C GLN A 218 -15.89 -7.99 17.50
N VAL A 219 -14.88 -7.28 18.02
CA VAL A 219 -13.58 -7.88 18.35
C VAL A 219 -13.14 -7.55 19.77
N SER A 220 -12.32 -8.44 20.34
CA SER A 220 -11.64 -8.26 21.63
C SER A 220 -10.19 -8.73 21.54
N GLY A 221 -9.36 -8.37 22.52
CA GLY A 221 -7.97 -8.78 22.57
C GLY A 221 -7.13 -8.22 21.42
N THR A 222 -6.30 -9.06 20.81
CA THR A 222 -5.35 -8.62 19.77
C THR A 222 -6.02 -7.88 18.59
N PRO A 223 -7.15 -8.34 18.01
CA PRO A 223 -7.80 -7.59 16.93
C PRO A 223 -8.22 -6.17 17.34
N ARG A 224 -8.61 -5.95 18.60
CA ARG A 224 -8.97 -4.63 19.09
C ARG A 224 -7.75 -3.71 19.19
N ILE A 225 -6.58 -4.24 19.52
CA ILE A 225 -5.31 -3.50 19.50
C ILE A 225 -5.01 -2.95 18.10
N TYR A 226 -5.31 -3.72 17.04
CA TYR A 226 -5.16 -3.24 15.66
C TYR A 226 -6.04 -2.03 15.36
N VAL A 227 -7.28 -2.01 15.86
CA VAL A 227 -8.20 -0.88 15.70
C VAL A 227 -7.65 0.38 16.37
N ASP A 228 -7.24 0.25 17.65
CA ASP A 228 -6.69 1.38 18.43
C ASP A 228 -5.42 1.94 17.79
N HIS A 229 -4.52 1.06 17.34
CA HIS A 229 -3.30 1.45 16.66
C HIS A 229 -3.60 2.16 15.33
N THR A 230 -4.59 1.69 14.57
CA THR A 230 -4.98 2.33 13.30
C THR A 230 -5.51 3.74 13.53
N ARG A 231 -6.37 3.95 14.54
CA ARG A 231 -6.84 5.28 14.93
C ARG A 231 -5.70 6.21 15.31
N HIS A 232 -4.72 5.68 16.06
CA HIS A 232 -3.56 6.47 16.49
C HIS A 232 -2.71 6.92 15.31
N VAL A 233 -2.43 6.03 14.35
CA VAL A 233 -1.67 6.35 13.12
C VAL A 233 -2.41 7.41 12.30
N ILE A 234 -3.70 7.23 12.04
CA ILE A 234 -4.54 8.20 11.30
C ILE A 234 -4.55 9.58 11.97
N LYS A 235 -4.64 9.62 13.29
CA LYS A 235 -4.61 10.89 14.04
C LYS A 235 -3.26 11.61 13.88
N ASN A 236 -2.15 10.90 13.94
CA ASN A 236 -0.82 11.48 13.77
C ASN A 236 -0.61 12.04 12.37
N ASP A 237 -1.03 11.31 11.33
CA ASP A 237 -0.96 11.77 9.94
C ASP A 237 -1.71 13.09 9.71
N ASN A 238 -2.89 13.24 10.30
CA ASN A 238 -3.68 14.46 10.16
C ASN A 238 -2.96 15.68 10.76
N VAL A 239 -2.27 15.53 11.89
CA VAL A 239 -1.49 16.60 12.53
C VAL A 239 -0.30 17.01 11.66
N GLU A 240 0.45 16.07 11.12
CA GLU A 240 1.60 16.38 10.25
C GLU A 240 1.18 17.07 8.95
N TRP A 241 0.04 16.68 8.38
CA TRP A 241 -0.49 17.29 7.16
C TRP A 241 -0.96 18.73 7.35
N GLU A 242 -1.60 19.05 8.49
CA GLU A 242 -2.04 20.40 8.81
C GLU A 242 -0.83 21.35 9.00
N THR A 243 0.22 20.89 9.69
CA THR A 243 1.44 21.69 9.92
C THR A 243 2.24 21.97 8.66
N THR A 244 2.23 21.07 7.66
CA THR A 244 2.91 21.28 6.37
C THR A 244 2.13 22.18 5.42
N SER A 245 0.79 22.17 5.48
CA SER A 245 -0.05 23.03 4.62
C SER A 245 -0.13 24.49 5.08
N GLU A 246 0.25 24.81 6.32
CA GLU A 246 0.35 26.19 6.83
C GLU A 246 1.74 26.82 6.57
N ALA A 247 2.72 26.05 6.09
CA ALA A 247 4.08 26.50 5.85
C ALA A 247 4.37 26.83 4.34
N GLU A 248 3.41 26.61 3.44
CA GLU A 248 3.42 26.99 2.03
C GLU A 248 2.53 28.24 1.79
#